data_45314741852591c188c6ab4e54602d6b
#
_entry.id   45314741852591c188c6ab4e54602d6b
#
_cell.length_a   1.000
_cell.length_b   1.000
_cell.length_c   1.000
_cell.angle_alpha   90.00
_cell.angle_beta   90.00
_cell.angle_gamma   90.00
#
_symmetry.space_group_name_H-M   'P 1'
#
loop_
_entity.id
_entity.type
_entity.pdbx_description
1 polymer ?
#
loop_
_entity_poly.entity_id
_entity_poly.type
_entity_poly.pdbx_seq_one_letter_code
_entity_poly.pdbx_strand_id
1 'polypeptide(L)'
;MRKENDEKIVNEIIEYANKEIQKNKKKHLMLSLSVLIGVVLLSVALCVVFAWIDGYIMWLFFGVIAMVTAMLNVIWTLRRREAKWFRFSSLVFTVFTLCAFYAQAAHWVSVKDWSALQDVLPITSKALWFLTMASVVINSISLFRKRD
;
A
#
# COMPACT_ATOMS: atom_id res chain seq x y z
N MET A 1 57.83 -9.10 9.24
CA MET A 1 57.08 -10.37 9.03
C MET A 1 55.75 -10.49 9.77
N ARG A 2 55.68 -10.31 11.12
CA ARG A 2 54.43 -10.47 11.88
C ARG A 2 53.36 -9.42 11.52
N LYS A 3 53.70 -8.13 11.49
CA LYS A 3 52.78 -7.04 11.12
C LYS A 3 52.24 -7.13 9.70
N GLU A 4 53.04 -7.59 8.76
CA GLU A 4 52.69 -7.73 7.36
C GLU A 4 51.66 -8.88 7.13
N ASN A 5 51.74 -9.94 7.95
CA ASN A 5 50.78 -11.04 7.94
C ASN A 5 49.48 -10.64 8.55
N ASP A 6 49.51 -9.83 9.63
CA ASP A 6 48.30 -9.32 10.29
C ASP A 6 47.53 -8.35 9.36
N GLU A 7 48.20 -7.49 8.58
CA GLU A 7 47.57 -6.61 7.60
C GLU A 7 46.90 -7.40 6.44
N LYS A 8 47.55 -8.49 5.95
CA LYS A 8 46.95 -9.34 4.93
C LYS A 8 45.68 -10.01 5.41
N ILE A 9 45.69 -10.55 6.62
CA ILE A 9 44.49 -11.19 7.22
C ILE A 9 43.35 -10.18 7.39
N VAL A 10 43.65 -8.97 7.86
CA VAL A 10 42.65 -7.89 8.02
C VAL A 10 42.04 -7.52 6.66
N ASN A 11 42.84 -7.37 5.61
CA ASN A 11 42.35 -7.03 4.28
C ASN A 11 41.49 -8.14 3.69
N GLU A 12 41.83 -9.42 3.88
CA GLU A 12 40.98 -10.55 3.46
C GLU A 12 39.65 -10.57 4.16
N ILE A 13 39.62 -10.31 5.48
CA ILE A 13 38.38 -10.24 6.27
C ILE A 13 37.50 -9.08 5.78
N ILE A 14 38.09 -7.91 5.51
CA ILE A 14 37.37 -6.74 4.99
C ILE A 14 36.79 -7.05 3.60
N GLU A 15 37.54 -7.70 2.72
CA GLU A 15 37.07 -8.05 1.40
C GLU A 15 35.92 -9.08 1.45
N TYR A 16 36.03 -10.08 2.33
CA TYR A 16 34.97 -11.06 2.55
C TYR A 16 33.69 -10.41 3.11
N ALA A 17 33.85 -9.56 4.13
CA ALA A 17 32.72 -8.82 4.69
C ALA A 17 32.03 -7.91 3.66
N ASN A 18 32.79 -7.23 2.83
CA ASN A 18 32.28 -6.39 1.75
C ASN A 18 31.51 -7.22 0.70
N LYS A 19 32.00 -8.39 0.32
CA LYS A 19 31.33 -9.31 -0.60
C LYS A 19 29.97 -9.79 -0.02
N GLU A 20 29.94 -10.16 1.26
CA GLU A 20 28.69 -10.57 1.93
C GLU A 20 27.68 -9.41 2.05
N ILE A 21 28.15 -8.21 2.36
CA ILE A 21 27.30 -7.00 2.41
C ILE A 21 26.69 -6.71 1.03
N GLN A 22 27.49 -6.76 -0.01
CA GLN A 22 27.04 -6.56 -1.40
C GLN A 22 26.04 -7.63 -1.85
N LYS A 23 26.29 -8.90 -1.51
CA LYS A 23 25.38 -10.02 -1.80
C LYS A 23 24.02 -9.83 -1.11
N ASN A 24 24.03 -9.46 0.17
CA ASN A 24 22.81 -9.20 0.93
C ASN A 24 22.06 -7.99 0.38
N LYS A 25 22.75 -6.89 0.04
CA LYS A 25 22.17 -5.70 -0.57
C LYS A 25 21.51 -6.02 -1.92
N LYS A 26 22.15 -6.83 -2.75
CA LYS A 26 21.59 -7.30 -4.04
C LYS A 26 20.35 -8.18 -3.83
N LYS A 27 20.39 -9.09 -2.84
CA LYS A 27 19.24 -9.94 -2.48
C LYS A 27 18.03 -9.10 -2.01
N HIS A 28 18.26 -8.12 -1.15
CA HIS A 28 17.20 -7.20 -0.70
C HIS A 28 16.64 -6.35 -1.84
N LEU A 29 17.50 -5.88 -2.75
CA LEU A 29 17.07 -5.13 -3.93
C LEU A 29 16.20 -6.00 -4.86
N MET A 30 16.62 -7.24 -5.14
CA MET A 30 15.84 -8.16 -5.96
C MET A 30 14.50 -8.53 -5.31
N LEU A 31 14.48 -8.74 -3.99
CA LEU A 31 13.24 -9.00 -3.25
C LEU A 31 12.30 -7.80 -3.32
N SER A 32 12.82 -6.59 -3.11
CA SER A 32 12.03 -5.35 -3.20
C SER A 32 11.47 -5.14 -4.61
N LEU A 33 12.26 -5.41 -5.64
CA LEU A 33 11.83 -5.30 -7.04
C LEU A 33 10.75 -6.34 -7.38
N SER A 34 10.91 -7.59 -6.92
CA SER A 34 9.93 -8.67 -7.09
C SER A 34 8.57 -8.32 -6.43
N VAL A 35 8.61 -7.76 -5.22
CA VAL A 35 7.40 -7.30 -4.52
C VAL A 35 6.73 -6.15 -5.29
N LEU A 36 7.50 -5.19 -5.80
CA LEU A 36 6.97 -4.09 -6.60
C LEU A 36 6.29 -4.61 -7.87
N ILE A 37 6.93 -5.51 -8.60
CA ILE A 37 6.36 -6.14 -9.81
C ILE A 37 5.08 -6.90 -9.45
N GLY A 38 5.08 -7.66 -8.35
CA GLY A 38 3.90 -8.39 -7.87
C GLY A 38 2.73 -7.46 -7.58
N VAL A 39 2.97 -6.32 -6.93
CA VAL A 39 1.93 -5.31 -6.65
C VAL A 39 1.39 -4.69 -7.94
N VAL A 40 2.25 -4.39 -8.91
CA VAL A 40 1.83 -3.85 -10.22
C VAL A 40 0.98 -4.87 -10.98
N LEU A 41 1.41 -6.14 -11.04
CA LEU A 41 0.65 -7.20 -11.71
C LEU A 41 -0.70 -7.45 -11.03
N LEU A 42 -0.74 -7.44 -9.70
CA LEU A 42 -1.99 -7.56 -8.95
C LEU A 42 -2.93 -6.38 -9.22
N SER A 43 -2.40 -5.16 -9.29
CA SER A 43 -3.14 -3.96 -9.63
C SER A 43 -3.76 -4.04 -11.03
N VAL A 44 -2.98 -4.47 -12.03
CA VAL A 44 -3.46 -4.67 -13.40
C VAL A 44 -4.52 -5.78 -13.47
N ALA A 45 -4.30 -6.91 -12.78
CA ALA A 45 -5.28 -7.99 -12.72
C ALA A 45 -6.61 -7.52 -12.08
N LEU A 46 -6.54 -6.74 -11.01
CA LEU A 46 -7.73 -6.13 -10.39
C LEU A 46 -8.44 -5.16 -11.34
N CYS A 47 -7.70 -4.36 -12.12
CA CYS A 47 -8.30 -3.49 -13.13
C CYS A 47 -9.01 -4.27 -14.25
N VAL A 48 -8.44 -5.40 -14.69
CA VAL A 48 -9.07 -6.27 -15.70
C VAL A 48 -10.32 -6.94 -15.14
N VAL A 49 -10.26 -7.48 -13.93
CA VAL A 49 -11.42 -8.06 -13.23
C VAL A 49 -12.51 -6.99 -13.03
N PHE A 50 -12.12 -5.76 -12.68
CA PHE A 50 -13.01 -4.62 -12.54
C PHE A 50 -13.73 -4.26 -13.84
N ALA A 51 -13.02 -4.34 -14.97
CA ALA A 51 -13.62 -4.09 -16.30
C ALA A 51 -14.62 -5.17 -16.73
N TRP A 52 -14.53 -6.37 -16.15
CA TRP A 52 -15.41 -7.53 -16.48
C TRP A 52 -16.62 -7.68 -15.56
N ILE A 53 -16.56 -7.17 -14.34
CA ILE A 53 -17.64 -7.26 -13.35
C ILE A 53 -18.37 -5.92 -13.35
N ASP A 54 -19.66 -5.92 -13.63
CA ASP A 54 -20.50 -4.74 -13.45
C ASP A 54 -20.32 -4.18 -12.04
N GLY A 55 -19.62 -3.06 -11.96
CA GLY A 55 -18.90 -2.57 -10.78
C GLY A 55 -19.73 -2.11 -9.58
N TYR A 56 -20.99 -2.57 -9.41
CA TYR A 56 -21.94 -2.07 -8.43
C TYR A 56 -21.51 -2.19 -6.96
N ILE A 57 -20.63 -3.14 -6.63
CA ILE A 57 -20.24 -3.42 -5.23
C ILE A 57 -18.75 -3.19 -4.97
N MET A 58 -17.94 -2.99 -6.02
CA MET A 58 -16.48 -2.98 -5.91
C MET A 58 -15.94 -1.84 -5.03
N TRP A 59 -16.54 -0.65 -5.05
CA TRP A 59 -16.11 0.45 -4.20
C TRP A 59 -16.34 0.17 -2.71
N LEU A 60 -17.44 -0.52 -2.35
CA LEU A 60 -17.69 -0.98 -0.99
C LEU A 60 -16.65 -2.00 -0.54
N PHE A 61 -16.32 -2.96 -1.40
CA PHE A 61 -15.31 -3.98 -1.11
C PHE A 61 -13.94 -3.35 -0.81
N PHE A 62 -13.46 -2.45 -1.67
CA PHE A 62 -12.22 -1.73 -1.43
C PHE A 62 -12.29 -0.84 -0.19
N GLY A 63 -13.44 -0.21 0.08
CA GLY A 63 -13.65 0.60 1.27
C GLY A 63 -13.54 -0.20 2.57
N VAL A 64 -14.12 -1.40 2.61
CA VAL A 64 -14.00 -2.31 3.75
C VAL A 64 -12.55 -2.75 3.96
N ILE A 65 -11.83 -3.13 2.90
CA ILE A 65 -10.42 -3.50 3.01
C ILE A 65 -9.57 -2.30 3.48
N ALA A 66 -9.85 -1.09 2.99
CA ALA A 66 -9.17 0.12 3.46
C ALA A 66 -9.35 0.34 4.97
N MET A 67 -10.58 0.18 5.49
CA MET A 67 -10.86 0.29 6.91
C MET A 67 -10.18 -0.80 7.74
N VAL A 68 -10.24 -2.05 7.31
CA VAL A 68 -9.58 -3.18 8.01
C VAL A 68 -8.08 -2.97 8.07
N THR A 69 -7.45 -2.60 6.97
CA THR A 69 -5.99 -2.33 6.93
C THR A 69 -5.59 -1.12 7.75
N ALA A 70 -6.46 -0.08 7.83
CA ALA A 70 -6.27 1.06 8.72
C ALA A 70 -6.32 0.64 10.20
N MET A 71 -7.28 -0.19 10.60
CA MET A 71 -7.37 -0.72 11.96
C MET A 71 -6.15 -1.59 12.32
N LEU A 72 -5.71 -2.44 11.40
CA LEU A 72 -4.49 -3.24 11.59
C LEU A 72 -3.26 -2.34 11.74
N ASN A 73 -3.15 -1.26 10.97
CA ASN A 73 -2.09 -0.27 11.13
C ASN A 73 -2.06 0.31 12.55
N VAL A 74 -3.22 0.71 13.11
CA VAL A 74 -3.31 1.23 14.48
C VAL A 74 -2.89 0.18 15.51
N ILE A 75 -3.43 -1.05 15.41
CA ILE A 75 -3.13 -2.14 16.35
C ILE A 75 -1.63 -2.47 16.35
N TRP A 76 -1.02 -2.60 15.18
CA TRP A 76 0.42 -2.88 15.04
C TRP A 76 1.28 -1.74 15.58
N THR A 77 0.88 -0.49 15.31
CA THR A 77 1.57 0.70 15.84
C THR A 77 1.47 0.77 17.36
N LEU A 78 0.33 0.42 17.96
CA LEU A 78 0.16 0.35 19.42
C LEU A 78 1.03 -0.74 20.05
N ARG A 79 1.21 -1.86 19.37
CA ARG A 79 2.09 -2.97 19.79
C ARG A 79 3.58 -2.70 19.54
N ARG A 80 3.96 -1.47 19.18
CA ARG A 80 5.35 -1.06 18.85
C ARG A 80 5.99 -1.87 17.72
N ARG A 81 5.19 -2.45 16.83
CA ARG A 81 5.67 -3.17 15.64
C ARG A 81 5.65 -2.28 14.40
N GLU A 82 6.44 -2.64 13.39
CA GLU A 82 6.44 -1.92 12.11
C GLU A 82 5.14 -2.14 11.37
N ALA A 83 4.40 -1.05 11.12
CA ALA A 83 3.12 -1.07 10.43
C ALA A 83 3.17 -0.43 9.03
N LYS A 84 4.37 -0.28 8.45
CA LYS A 84 4.60 0.42 7.16
C LYS A 84 3.72 -0.15 6.04
N TRP A 85 3.62 -1.47 5.95
CA TRP A 85 2.84 -2.17 4.94
C TRP A 85 1.34 -1.95 5.09
N PHE A 86 0.82 -2.02 6.32
CA PHE A 86 -0.60 -1.79 6.58
C PHE A 86 -1.00 -0.34 6.29
N ARG A 87 -0.14 0.62 6.61
CA ARG A 87 -0.32 2.03 6.29
C ARG A 87 -0.38 2.25 4.78
N PHE A 88 0.60 1.72 4.04
CA PHE A 88 0.62 1.81 2.58
C PHE A 88 -0.61 1.16 1.96
N SER A 89 -0.96 -0.07 2.37
CA SER A 89 -2.13 -0.78 1.87
C SER A 89 -3.42 -0.03 2.15
N SER A 90 -3.61 0.53 3.34
CA SER A 90 -4.78 1.33 3.69
C SER A 90 -4.97 2.53 2.75
N LEU A 91 -3.89 3.28 2.46
CA LEU A 91 -3.94 4.41 1.54
C LEU A 91 -4.25 3.96 0.10
N VAL A 92 -3.62 2.89 -0.37
CA VAL A 92 -3.86 2.33 -1.70
C VAL A 92 -5.32 1.89 -1.88
N PHE A 93 -5.87 1.16 -0.91
CA PHE A 93 -7.28 0.73 -0.98
C PHE A 93 -8.25 1.90 -0.83
N THR A 94 -7.90 2.96 -0.10
CA THR A 94 -8.69 4.20 -0.09
C THR A 94 -8.75 4.82 -1.48
N VAL A 95 -7.62 4.91 -2.18
CA VAL A 95 -7.58 5.42 -3.56
C VAL A 95 -8.38 4.54 -4.51
N PHE A 96 -8.26 3.21 -4.41
CA PHE A 96 -9.06 2.29 -5.22
C PHE A 96 -10.56 2.44 -4.96
N THR A 97 -10.98 2.69 -3.72
CA THR A 97 -12.38 2.98 -3.39
C THR A 97 -12.88 4.23 -4.14
N LEU A 98 -12.09 5.30 -4.14
CA LEU A 98 -12.44 6.53 -4.85
C LEU A 98 -12.52 6.31 -6.36
N CYS A 99 -11.54 5.63 -6.95
CA CYS A 99 -11.52 5.32 -8.38
C CYS A 99 -12.70 4.43 -8.78
N ALA A 100 -13.00 3.41 -7.99
CA ALA A 100 -14.12 2.49 -8.25
C ALA A 100 -15.46 3.21 -8.17
N PHE A 101 -15.65 4.11 -7.21
CA PHE A 101 -16.86 4.92 -7.11
C PHE A 101 -16.98 5.91 -8.28
N TYR A 102 -15.87 6.53 -8.69
CA TYR A 102 -15.87 7.41 -9.86
C TYR A 102 -16.26 6.65 -11.14
N ALA A 103 -15.73 5.43 -11.34
CA ALA A 103 -16.10 4.58 -12.45
C ALA A 103 -17.61 4.22 -12.43
N GLN A 104 -18.15 3.94 -11.24
CA GLN A 104 -19.58 3.70 -11.06
C GLN A 104 -20.43 4.92 -11.43
N ALA A 105 -20.03 6.10 -10.98
CA ALA A 105 -20.74 7.35 -11.32
C ALA A 105 -20.68 7.61 -12.85
N ALA A 106 -19.54 7.37 -13.48
CA ALA A 106 -19.40 7.47 -14.95
C ALA A 106 -20.29 6.47 -15.70
N HIS A 107 -20.45 5.25 -15.15
CA HIS A 107 -21.38 4.28 -15.71
C HIS A 107 -22.84 4.78 -15.67
N TRP A 108 -23.31 5.31 -14.53
CA TRP A 108 -24.67 5.88 -14.46
C TRP A 108 -24.91 7.00 -15.46
N VAL A 109 -23.91 7.84 -15.69
CA VAL A 109 -23.97 8.87 -16.73
C VAL A 109 -24.10 8.26 -18.13
N SER A 110 -23.34 7.20 -18.43
CA SER A 110 -23.32 6.55 -19.75
C SER A 110 -24.66 5.86 -20.09
N VAL A 111 -25.31 5.29 -19.08
CA VAL A 111 -26.63 4.64 -19.23
C VAL A 111 -27.81 5.62 -18.99
N LYS A 112 -27.51 6.90 -18.75
CA LYS A 112 -28.47 7.98 -18.48
C LYS A 112 -29.37 7.71 -17.24
N ASP A 113 -28.85 6.98 -16.26
CA ASP A 113 -29.53 6.73 -14.99
C ASP A 113 -29.35 7.92 -14.03
N TRP A 114 -30.06 9.00 -14.32
CA TRP A 114 -29.99 10.23 -13.52
C TRP A 114 -30.59 10.06 -12.13
N SER A 115 -31.52 9.12 -11.95
CA SER A 115 -32.11 8.83 -10.64
C SER A 115 -31.07 8.25 -9.68
N ALA A 116 -30.34 7.20 -10.10
CA ALA A 116 -29.26 6.63 -9.29
C ALA A 116 -28.18 7.66 -8.97
N LEU A 117 -27.83 8.52 -9.96
CA LEU A 117 -26.85 9.57 -9.76
C LEU A 117 -27.28 10.59 -8.70
N GLN A 118 -28.53 11.06 -8.76
CA GLN A 118 -29.06 12.05 -7.82
C GLN A 118 -29.26 11.51 -6.42
N ASP A 119 -29.65 10.26 -6.27
CA ASP A 119 -29.94 9.65 -4.99
C ASP A 119 -28.65 9.23 -4.24
N VAL A 120 -27.70 8.66 -4.97
CA VAL A 120 -26.51 8.04 -4.36
C VAL A 120 -25.34 9.01 -4.23
N LEU A 121 -25.09 9.85 -5.24
CA LEU A 121 -23.89 10.70 -5.31
C LEU A 121 -23.75 11.66 -4.11
N PRO A 122 -24.79 12.39 -3.66
CA PRO A 122 -24.65 13.37 -2.59
C PRO A 122 -24.29 12.74 -1.22
N ILE A 123 -24.83 11.56 -0.95
CA ILE A 123 -24.59 10.85 0.32
C ILE A 123 -23.21 10.19 0.27
N THR A 124 -22.91 9.48 -0.81
CA THR A 124 -21.66 8.72 -0.95
C THR A 124 -20.45 9.63 -1.08
N SER A 125 -20.58 10.79 -1.74
CA SER A 125 -19.48 11.75 -1.81
C SER A 125 -19.04 12.23 -0.43
N LYS A 126 -19.98 12.52 0.49
CA LYS A 126 -19.68 12.88 1.89
C LYS A 126 -19.02 11.73 2.63
N ALA A 127 -19.51 10.51 2.46
CA ALA A 127 -18.94 9.32 3.08
C ALA A 127 -17.50 9.05 2.58
N LEU A 128 -17.23 9.23 1.29
CA LEU A 128 -15.89 9.08 0.70
C LEU A 128 -14.93 10.17 1.20
N TRP A 129 -15.38 11.41 1.36
CA TRP A 129 -14.60 12.46 1.99
C TRP A 129 -14.22 12.08 3.43
N PHE A 130 -15.19 11.62 4.23
CA PHE A 130 -14.93 11.16 5.59
C PHE A 130 -13.95 9.99 5.63
N LEU A 131 -14.13 8.98 4.77
CA LEU A 131 -13.21 7.84 4.64
C LEU A 131 -11.78 8.30 4.32
N THR A 132 -11.63 9.21 3.37
CA THR A 132 -10.33 9.73 2.95
C THR A 132 -9.64 10.49 4.08
N MET A 133 -10.35 11.41 4.75
CA MET A 133 -9.82 12.17 5.87
C MET A 133 -9.44 11.27 7.04
N ALA A 134 -10.30 10.32 7.40
CA ALA A 134 -10.02 9.33 8.44
C ALA A 134 -8.78 8.48 8.09
N SER A 135 -8.68 8.01 6.85
CA SER A 135 -7.53 7.26 6.37
C SER A 135 -6.23 8.06 6.46
N VAL A 136 -6.24 9.32 6.03
CA VAL A 136 -5.07 10.21 6.12
C VAL A 136 -4.67 10.44 7.57
N VAL A 137 -5.62 10.79 8.45
CA VAL A 137 -5.33 11.05 9.87
C VAL A 137 -4.77 9.82 10.56
N ILE A 138 -5.42 8.66 10.42
CA ILE A 138 -4.98 7.40 11.05
C ILE A 138 -3.57 7.01 10.57
N ASN A 139 -3.30 7.14 9.28
CA ASN A 139 -2.00 6.80 8.73
C ASN A 139 -0.91 7.82 9.08
N SER A 140 -1.27 9.09 9.31
CA SER A 140 -0.36 10.14 9.78
C SER A 140 0.07 9.92 11.22
N ILE A 141 -0.83 9.50 12.12
CA ILE A 141 -0.48 9.21 13.52
C ILE A 141 0.66 8.19 13.61
N SER A 142 0.61 7.14 12.80
CA SER A 142 1.66 6.12 12.78
C SER A 142 2.99 6.61 12.19
N LEU A 143 2.97 7.71 11.43
CA LEU A 143 4.17 8.33 10.85
C LEU A 143 4.95 9.16 11.90
N PHE A 144 4.21 9.92 12.71
CA PHE A 144 4.80 10.86 13.68
C PHE A 144 5.20 10.20 15.00
N ARG A 145 4.77 8.96 15.24
CA ARG A 145 5.17 8.24 16.44
C ARG A 145 6.64 7.84 16.35
N LYS A 146 7.50 8.62 17.03
CA LYS A 146 8.94 8.35 17.16
C LYS A 146 9.15 6.98 17.83
N ARG A 147 10.02 6.18 17.27
CA ARG A 147 10.58 4.99 17.93
C ARG A 147 11.67 5.47 18.88
N ASP A 148 11.38 5.46 20.15
CA ASP A 148 12.42 5.42 21.19
C ASP A 148 12.78 3.98 21.47
#